data_0ce15a9800b5c461309454eedfca37f9
#
_entry.id   0ce15a9800b5c461309454eedfca37f9
#
_cell.length_a   1.000
_cell.length_b   1.000
_cell.length_c   1.000
_cell.angle_alpha   90.00
_cell.angle_beta   90.00
_cell.angle_gamma   90.00
#
_symmetry.space_group_name_H-M   'P 1'
#
loop_
_entity.id
_entity.type
_entity.pdbx_description
1 polymer ?
#
loop_
_entity_poly.entity_id
_entity_poly.type
_entity_poly.pdbx_seq_one_letter_code
_entity_poly.pdbx_strand_id
1 'polypeptide(L)'
;MLSFEERAQLYKSESQAFQDYHKNLPNTDWNKQSACDEWLVSDVVAHLVGNSEFYSGTVSRGIRGESSPPEGRPEAGKGHPSMSADALAKSSIAAREKLGDSLLETYIDKDNYLIDLLTGLTSEERARPCYHPGSMVPAGNFVDLRFKEIVLHQWDIRSAIEEKAGLSSASLESMVILIEESFASGSLRWAFWSGTHLDKPVRYRFEVKSPVPVTADIVVEGDKFRYEPDAQRAADVTFRCHTHIFALLMYGRISAGQAISEGHLAVDGDRGLAEQFSQWFKGI
;
A
#
# COMPACT_ATOMS: atom_id res chain seq x y z
N MET A 1 -17.76 5.53 6.49
CA MET A 1 -17.07 5.43 5.18
C MET A 1 -16.98 6.83 4.60
N LEU A 2 -15.79 7.28 4.20
CA LEU A 2 -15.63 8.60 3.57
C LEU A 2 -16.32 8.64 2.20
N SER A 3 -16.89 9.78 1.84
CA SER A 3 -17.41 10.04 0.50
C SER A 3 -16.29 10.00 -0.54
N PHE A 4 -16.64 9.87 -1.81
CA PHE A 4 -15.63 9.95 -2.89
C PHE A 4 -14.88 11.27 -2.85
N GLU A 5 -15.56 12.38 -2.62
CA GLU A 5 -15.01 13.73 -2.56
C GLU A 5 -13.99 13.87 -1.44
N GLU A 6 -14.28 13.33 -0.25
CA GLU A 6 -13.36 13.33 0.88
C GLU A 6 -12.11 12.49 0.59
N ARG A 7 -12.27 11.28 0.01
CA ARG A 7 -11.14 10.43 -0.39
C ARG A 7 -10.28 11.06 -1.47
N ALA A 8 -10.91 11.67 -2.49
CA ALA A 8 -10.23 12.38 -3.57
C ALA A 8 -9.45 13.59 -3.05
N GLN A 9 -10.03 14.34 -2.11
CA GLN A 9 -9.34 15.48 -1.49
C GLN A 9 -8.16 15.02 -0.62
N LEU A 10 -8.31 13.95 0.12
CA LEU A 10 -7.22 13.38 0.92
C LEU A 10 -6.08 12.89 0.02
N TYR A 11 -6.38 12.14 -1.04
CA TYR A 11 -5.40 11.72 -2.04
C TYR A 11 -4.62 12.92 -2.61
N LYS A 12 -5.35 13.97 -3.03
CA LYS A 12 -4.74 15.20 -3.57
C LYS A 12 -3.79 15.85 -2.55
N SER A 13 -4.21 15.93 -1.29
CA SER A 13 -3.40 16.52 -0.21
C SER A 13 -2.13 15.71 0.07
N GLU A 14 -2.21 14.37 0.12
CA GLU A 14 -1.04 13.52 0.34
C GLU A 14 -0.08 13.56 -0.86
N SER A 15 -0.60 13.57 -2.10
CA SER A 15 0.22 13.75 -3.29
C SER A 15 0.95 15.10 -3.30
N GLN A 16 0.27 16.18 -2.91
CA GLN A 16 0.89 17.49 -2.83
C GLN A 16 1.99 17.53 -1.76
N ALA A 17 1.73 16.95 -0.59
CA ALA A 17 2.73 16.84 0.47
C ALA A 17 3.96 16.01 0.03
N PHE A 18 3.74 14.93 -0.73
CA PHE A 18 4.80 14.12 -1.33
C PHE A 18 5.64 14.94 -2.32
N GLN A 19 5.00 15.69 -3.24
CA GLN A 19 5.70 16.56 -4.19
C GLN A 19 6.52 17.63 -3.48
N ASP A 20 5.95 18.28 -2.47
CA ASP A 20 6.61 19.37 -1.74
C ASP A 20 7.80 18.84 -0.89
N TYR A 21 7.70 17.64 -0.33
CA TYR A 21 8.81 16.97 0.34
C TYR A 21 9.99 16.77 -0.63
N HIS A 22 9.73 16.23 -1.80
CA HIS A 22 10.78 15.91 -2.78
C HIS A 22 11.41 17.13 -3.45
N LYS A 23 10.66 18.23 -3.63
CA LYS A 23 11.22 19.51 -4.10
C LYS A 23 12.28 20.07 -3.15
N ASN A 24 12.18 19.75 -1.86
CA ASN A 24 13.09 20.23 -0.83
C ASN A 24 14.13 19.17 -0.39
N LEU A 25 14.11 17.98 -1.01
CA LEU A 25 14.99 16.89 -0.64
C LEU A 25 16.42 17.20 -1.13
N PRO A 26 17.45 17.11 -0.26
CA PRO A 26 18.85 17.27 -0.67
C PRO A 26 19.25 16.27 -1.76
N ASN A 27 20.07 16.69 -2.72
CA ASN A 27 20.52 15.83 -3.80
C ASN A 27 21.21 14.53 -3.31
N THR A 28 21.87 14.57 -2.16
CA THR A 28 22.50 13.40 -1.54
C THR A 28 21.51 12.34 -1.12
N ASP A 29 20.28 12.72 -0.80
CA ASP A 29 19.28 11.82 -0.26
C ASP A 29 18.55 11.00 -1.34
N TRP A 30 18.57 11.47 -2.58
CA TRP A 30 18.01 10.75 -3.73
C TRP A 30 18.69 9.39 -3.99
N ASN A 31 19.95 9.24 -3.57
CA ASN A 31 20.73 8.02 -3.74
C ASN A 31 20.79 7.16 -2.47
N LYS A 32 20.08 7.52 -1.40
CA LYS A 32 19.95 6.67 -0.23
C LYS A 32 19.12 5.43 -0.53
N GLN A 33 19.45 4.32 0.13
CA GLN A 33 18.60 3.13 0.15
C GLN A 33 17.29 3.48 0.81
N SER A 34 16.16 3.18 0.17
CA SER A 34 14.82 3.31 0.77
C SER A 34 14.49 2.11 1.67
N ALA A 35 13.33 2.09 2.28
CA ALA A 35 12.83 0.90 2.98
C ALA A 35 12.42 -0.24 2.03
N CYS A 36 12.37 0.00 0.72
CA CYS A 36 12.21 -1.05 -0.28
C CYS A 36 13.57 -1.66 -0.62
N ASP A 37 13.77 -2.94 -0.34
CA ASP A 37 15.07 -3.61 -0.31
C ASP A 37 15.99 -3.36 -1.53
N GLU A 38 15.43 -3.28 -2.73
CA GLU A 38 16.21 -3.12 -3.96
C GLU A 38 16.20 -1.69 -4.52
N TRP A 39 15.50 -0.74 -3.87
CA TRP A 39 15.25 0.59 -4.41
C TRP A 39 15.95 1.70 -3.63
N LEU A 40 16.62 2.56 -4.36
CA LEU A 40 17.00 3.88 -3.87
C LEU A 40 15.74 4.77 -3.75
N VAL A 41 15.85 5.86 -3.03
CA VAL A 41 14.80 6.90 -2.98
C VAL A 41 14.34 7.32 -4.38
N SER A 42 15.28 7.51 -5.30
CA SER A 42 15.00 7.84 -6.70
C SER A 42 14.28 6.72 -7.46
N ASP A 43 14.50 5.45 -7.13
CA ASP A 43 13.79 4.33 -7.75
C ASP A 43 12.32 4.29 -7.31
N VAL A 44 12.04 4.61 -6.04
CA VAL A 44 10.66 4.73 -5.54
C VAL A 44 9.90 5.84 -6.28
N VAL A 45 10.54 6.99 -6.49
CA VAL A 45 9.91 8.08 -7.26
C VAL A 45 9.69 7.67 -8.73
N ALA A 46 10.65 6.95 -9.34
CA ALA A 46 10.50 6.44 -10.70
C ALA A 46 9.38 5.38 -10.82
N HIS A 47 9.22 4.53 -9.80
CA HIS A 47 8.07 3.62 -9.70
C HIS A 47 6.75 4.41 -9.71
N LEU A 48 6.66 5.48 -8.93
CA LEU A 48 5.46 6.30 -8.86
C LEU A 48 5.17 7.06 -10.18
N VAL A 49 6.18 7.38 -10.99
CA VAL A 49 5.98 7.87 -12.37
C VAL A 49 5.26 6.81 -13.21
N GLY A 50 5.80 5.58 -13.24
CA GLY A 50 5.22 4.48 -14.00
C GLY A 50 3.80 4.11 -13.52
N ASN A 51 3.57 4.18 -12.21
CA ASN A 51 2.25 3.95 -11.61
C ASN A 51 1.26 5.04 -12.06
N SER A 52 1.64 6.33 -12.05
CA SER A 52 0.80 7.43 -12.54
C SER A 52 0.43 7.26 -14.01
N GLU A 53 1.41 6.90 -14.86
CA GLU A 53 1.16 6.65 -16.29
C GLU A 53 0.22 5.46 -16.51
N PHE A 54 0.42 4.38 -15.77
CA PHE A 54 -0.41 3.20 -15.88
C PHE A 54 -1.85 3.46 -15.41
N TYR A 55 -2.05 4.11 -14.26
CA TYR A 55 -3.38 4.42 -13.74
C TYR A 55 -4.12 5.43 -14.61
N SER A 56 -3.46 6.50 -15.06
CA SER A 56 -4.09 7.46 -15.94
C SER A 56 -4.47 6.84 -17.30
N GLY A 57 -3.62 6.00 -17.86
CA GLY A 57 -3.89 5.29 -19.11
C GLY A 57 -5.09 4.36 -19.00
N THR A 58 -5.13 3.54 -17.95
CA THR A 58 -6.22 2.56 -17.76
C THR A 58 -7.54 3.21 -17.40
N VAL A 59 -7.55 4.25 -16.54
CA VAL A 59 -8.77 5.00 -16.21
C VAL A 59 -9.30 5.73 -17.43
N SER A 60 -8.45 6.45 -18.18
CA SER A 60 -8.86 7.15 -19.41
C SER A 60 -9.46 6.23 -20.47
N ARG A 61 -8.98 4.98 -20.57
CA ARG A 61 -9.57 3.96 -21.46
C ARG A 61 -10.91 3.46 -20.89
N GLY A 62 -10.95 3.11 -19.61
CA GLY A 62 -12.13 2.54 -18.97
C GLY A 62 -13.34 3.47 -19.01
N ILE A 63 -13.16 4.77 -18.74
CA ILE A 63 -14.27 5.75 -18.82
C ILE A 63 -14.82 5.90 -20.25
N ARG A 64 -14.03 5.59 -21.28
CA ARG A 64 -14.49 5.50 -22.68
C ARG A 64 -15.09 4.14 -23.06
N GLY A 65 -15.17 3.19 -22.10
CA GLY A 65 -15.69 1.85 -22.32
C GLY A 65 -14.66 0.81 -22.78
N GLU A 66 -13.37 1.13 -22.75
CA GLU A 66 -12.28 0.24 -23.13
C GLU A 66 -11.62 -0.39 -21.90
N SER A 67 -12.21 -1.45 -21.37
CA SER A 67 -11.73 -2.11 -20.15
C SER A 67 -10.85 -3.34 -20.40
N SER A 68 -10.53 -3.67 -21.66
CA SER A 68 -9.62 -4.77 -22.00
C SER A 68 -8.20 -4.50 -21.49
N PRO A 69 -7.40 -5.55 -21.24
CA PRO A 69 -5.99 -5.39 -20.90
C PRO A 69 -5.25 -4.54 -21.95
N PRO A 70 -4.32 -3.66 -21.54
CA PRO A 70 -3.38 -3.06 -22.46
C PRO A 70 -2.53 -4.14 -23.16
N GLU A 71 -1.98 -3.81 -24.33
CA GLU A 71 -1.10 -4.72 -25.07
C GLU A 71 0.04 -5.22 -24.18
N GLY A 72 0.31 -6.51 -24.24
CA GLY A 72 1.35 -7.18 -23.43
C GLY A 72 1.00 -7.38 -21.95
N ARG A 73 -0.22 -7.03 -21.50
CA ARG A 73 -0.67 -7.27 -20.14
C ARG A 73 -1.59 -8.49 -20.06
N PRO A 74 -1.55 -9.26 -18.95
CA PRO A 74 -2.45 -10.40 -18.73
C PRO A 74 -3.89 -9.96 -18.55
N GLU A 75 -4.83 -10.90 -18.66
CA GLU A 75 -6.21 -10.66 -18.20
C GLU A 75 -6.24 -10.30 -16.70
N ALA A 76 -7.20 -9.47 -16.33
CA ALA A 76 -7.40 -9.07 -14.94
C ALA A 76 -7.57 -10.31 -14.02
N GLY A 77 -6.83 -10.35 -12.92
CA GLY A 77 -6.85 -11.45 -11.95
C GLY A 77 -6.04 -12.70 -12.34
N LYS A 78 -5.39 -12.72 -13.51
CA LYS A 78 -4.60 -13.91 -13.94
C LYS A 78 -3.18 -13.94 -13.40
N GLY A 79 -2.64 -12.81 -12.91
CA GLY A 79 -1.24 -12.68 -12.56
C GLY A 79 -0.30 -12.78 -13.77
N HIS A 80 0.89 -12.25 -13.67
CA HIS A 80 1.91 -12.34 -14.73
C HIS A 80 3.31 -12.20 -14.13
N PRO A 81 4.33 -12.89 -14.65
CA PRO A 81 5.70 -12.74 -14.15
C PRO A 81 6.26 -11.31 -14.16
N SER A 82 5.77 -10.45 -15.10
CA SER A 82 6.15 -9.03 -15.14
C SER A 82 5.60 -8.19 -13.98
N MET A 83 4.80 -8.79 -13.12
CA MET A 83 4.26 -8.18 -11.89
C MET A 83 4.94 -8.74 -10.64
N SER A 84 5.99 -9.53 -10.78
CA SER A 84 6.83 -9.93 -9.66
C SER A 84 7.57 -8.72 -9.09
N ALA A 85 7.93 -8.77 -7.82
CA ALA A 85 8.75 -7.73 -7.18
C ALA A 85 10.01 -7.43 -7.98
N ASP A 86 10.73 -8.47 -8.45
CA ASP A 86 11.92 -8.34 -9.29
C ASP A 86 11.68 -7.60 -10.62
N ALA A 87 10.55 -7.86 -11.27
CA ALA A 87 10.23 -7.19 -12.53
C ALA A 87 9.88 -5.71 -12.30
N LEU A 88 9.16 -5.42 -11.23
CA LEU A 88 8.87 -4.04 -10.80
C LEU A 88 10.15 -3.30 -10.43
N ALA A 89 11.04 -3.94 -9.67
CA ALA A 89 12.32 -3.38 -9.28
C ALA A 89 13.16 -2.99 -10.51
N LYS A 90 13.35 -3.92 -11.43
CA LYS A 90 14.10 -3.69 -12.68
C LYS A 90 13.48 -2.58 -13.54
N SER A 91 12.15 -2.55 -13.62
CA SER A 91 11.42 -1.52 -14.38
C SER A 91 11.62 -0.13 -13.79
N SER A 92 11.58 -0.01 -12.46
CA SER A 92 11.74 1.26 -11.75
C SER A 92 13.17 1.79 -11.84
N ILE A 93 14.17 0.92 -11.70
CA ILE A 93 15.58 1.26 -11.90
C ILE A 93 15.82 1.76 -13.33
N ALA A 94 15.33 1.03 -14.34
CA ALA A 94 15.47 1.43 -15.74
C ALA A 94 14.75 2.77 -16.04
N ALA A 95 13.59 3.01 -15.42
CA ALA A 95 12.89 4.28 -15.55
C ALA A 95 13.68 5.43 -14.91
N ARG A 96 14.25 5.26 -13.72
CA ARG A 96 15.13 6.25 -13.08
C ARG A 96 16.33 6.59 -13.97
N GLU A 97 17.01 5.57 -14.50
CA GLU A 97 18.18 5.78 -15.38
C GLU A 97 17.82 6.53 -16.65
N LYS A 98 16.66 6.22 -17.23
CA LYS A 98 16.16 6.91 -18.43
C LYS A 98 15.79 8.36 -18.18
N LEU A 99 15.16 8.66 -17.05
CA LEU A 99 14.67 10.00 -16.69
C LEU A 99 15.79 10.91 -16.19
N GLY A 100 16.78 10.36 -15.48
CA GLY A 100 17.90 11.16 -14.98
C GLY A 100 17.45 12.40 -14.22
N ASP A 101 17.99 13.55 -14.60
CA ASP A 101 17.70 14.83 -13.94
C ASP A 101 16.25 15.32 -14.12
N SER A 102 15.51 14.78 -15.09
CA SER A 102 14.09 15.12 -15.31
C SER A 102 13.11 14.32 -14.43
N LEU A 103 13.61 13.43 -13.54
CA LEU A 103 12.77 12.51 -12.77
C LEU A 103 11.71 13.24 -11.94
N LEU A 104 12.10 14.24 -11.15
CA LEU A 104 11.17 14.96 -10.27
C LEU A 104 10.13 15.75 -11.06
N GLU A 105 10.56 16.46 -12.10
CA GLU A 105 9.65 17.21 -12.98
C GLU A 105 8.64 16.27 -13.63
N THR A 106 9.12 15.15 -14.20
CA THR A 106 8.27 14.13 -14.82
C THR A 106 7.27 13.55 -13.81
N TYR A 107 7.72 13.26 -12.59
CA TYR A 107 6.83 12.78 -11.52
C TYR A 107 5.72 13.78 -11.23
N ILE A 108 6.05 15.05 -11.03
CA ILE A 108 5.09 16.11 -10.73
C ILE A 108 4.05 16.25 -11.86
N ASP A 109 4.49 16.25 -13.11
CA ASP A 109 3.60 16.38 -14.26
C ASP A 109 2.63 15.19 -14.37
N LYS A 110 3.15 13.96 -14.24
CA LYS A 110 2.32 12.73 -14.32
C LYS A 110 1.36 12.60 -13.15
N ASP A 111 1.81 12.93 -11.95
CA ASP A 111 0.99 12.88 -10.76
C ASP A 111 -0.12 13.93 -10.79
N ASN A 112 0.17 15.17 -11.18
CA ASN A 112 -0.83 16.23 -11.37
C ASN A 112 -1.88 15.84 -12.41
N TYR A 113 -1.45 15.26 -13.54
CA TYR A 113 -2.39 14.77 -14.54
C TYR A 113 -3.32 13.68 -13.97
N LEU A 114 -2.79 12.75 -13.19
CA LEU A 114 -3.59 11.70 -12.55
C LEU A 114 -4.52 12.28 -11.48
N ILE A 115 -4.06 13.25 -10.67
CA ILE A 115 -4.90 13.96 -9.70
C ILE A 115 -6.10 14.60 -10.40
N ASP A 116 -5.86 15.39 -11.46
CA ASP A 116 -6.92 16.06 -12.19
C ASP A 116 -7.91 15.09 -12.82
N LEU A 117 -7.41 13.99 -13.41
CA LEU A 117 -8.25 12.94 -13.97
C LEU A 117 -9.14 12.29 -12.91
N LEU A 118 -8.57 11.84 -11.77
CA LEU A 118 -9.30 11.11 -10.76
C LEU A 118 -10.28 12.00 -9.98
N THR A 119 -9.89 13.22 -9.65
CA THR A 119 -10.75 14.16 -8.92
C THR A 119 -11.85 14.76 -9.80
N GLY A 120 -11.66 14.77 -11.12
CA GLY A 120 -12.63 15.25 -12.11
C GLY A 120 -13.69 14.24 -12.55
N LEU A 121 -13.62 12.96 -12.10
CA LEU A 121 -14.57 11.92 -12.49
C LEU A 121 -16.00 12.26 -12.09
N THR A 122 -16.91 12.24 -13.05
CA THR A 122 -18.36 12.32 -12.80
C THR A 122 -18.86 11.07 -12.07
N SER A 123 -20.04 11.14 -11.45
CA SER A 123 -20.63 10.02 -10.75
C SER A 123 -20.84 8.79 -11.66
N GLU A 124 -21.14 8.99 -12.96
CA GLU A 124 -21.27 7.91 -13.93
C GLU A 124 -19.90 7.27 -14.24
N GLU A 125 -18.88 8.10 -14.48
CA GLU A 125 -17.52 7.63 -14.77
C GLU A 125 -16.90 6.87 -13.62
N ARG A 126 -17.18 7.26 -12.37
CA ARG A 126 -16.68 6.55 -11.16
C ARG A 126 -17.06 5.07 -11.14
N ALA A 127 -18.21 4.71 -11.71
CA ALA A 127 -18.68 3.32 -11.76
C ALA A 127 -18.12 2.53 -12.96
N ARG A 128 -17.47 3.17 -13.94
CA ARG A 128 -16.94 2.50 -15.14
C ARG A 128 -15.85 1.50 -14.77
N PRO A 129 -15.92 0.25 -15.27
CA PRO A 129 -14.89 -0.74 -15.02
C PRO A 129 -13.60 -0.38 -15.77
N CYS A 130 -12.50 -0.36 -15.04
CA CYS A 130 -11.16 -0.14 -15.57
C CYS A 130 -10.30 -1.36 -15.32
N TYR A 131 -9.37 -1.61 -16.23
CA TYR A 131 -8.41 -2.69 -16.08
C TYR A 131 -7.45 -2.42 -14.93
N HIS A 132 -7.25 -3.41 -14.09
CA HIS A 132 -6.13 -3.50 -13.15
C HIS A 132 -5.62 -4.95 -13.15
N PRO A 133 -4.30 -5.20 -13.05
CA PRO A 133 -3.79 -6.57 -13.13
C PRO A 133 -4.40 -7.54 -12.11
N GLY A 134 -4.71 -7.07 -10.91
CA GLY A 134 -5.32 -7.88 -9.85
C GLY A 134 -6.81 -8.19 -10.05
N SER A 135 -7.56 -7.29 -10.70
CA SER A 135 -9.01 -7.43 -10.95
C SER A 135 -9.52 -6.29 -11.83
N MET A 136 -10.77 -6.38 -12.29
CA MET A 136 -11.47 -5.19 -12.79
C MET A 136 -11.84 -4.29 -11.62
N VAL A 137 -11.56 -3.00 -11.73
CA VAL A 137 -11.73 -2.00 -10.66
C VAL A 137 -12.59 -0.84 -11.18
N PRO A 138 -13.61 -0.37 -10.46
CA PRO A 138 -14.30 0.87 -10.79
C PRO A 138 -13.33 2.06 -10.84
N ALA A 139 -13.49 2.95 -11.80
CA ALA A 139 -12.60 4.11 -11.99
C ALA A 139 -12.43 4.94 -10.70
N GLY A 140 -13.50 5.15 -9.96
CA GLY A 140 -13.47 5.89 -8.68
C GLY A 140 -12.57 5.26 -7.60
N ASN A 141 -12.36 3.94 -7.65
CA ASN A 141 -11.51 3.26 -6.66
C ASN A 141 -10.01 3.41 -6.94
N PHE A 142 -9.63 3.94 -8.10
CA PHE A 142 -8.23 4.30 -8.38
C PHE A 142 -7.73 5.44 -7.48
N VAL A 143 -8.62 6.24 -6.91
CA VAL A 143 -8.29 7.19 -5.84
C VAL A 143 -7.67 6.46 -4.65
N ASP A 144 -8.28 5.37 -4.20
CA ASP A 144 -7.80 4.60 -3.03
C ASP A 144 -6.54 3.80 -3.33
N LEU A 145 -6.44 3.26 -4.55
CA LEU A 145 -5.23 2.58 -5.00
C LEU A 145 -4.06 3.55 -4.99
N ARG A 146 -4.22 4.72 -5.61
CA ARG A 146 -3.14 5.71 -5.67
C ARG A 146 -2.81 6.32 -4.32
N PHE A 147 -3.82 6.59 -3.49
CA PHE A 147 -3.62 7.07 -2.12
C PHE A 147 -2.71 6.12 -1.31
N LYS A 148 -2.95 4.81 -1.38
CA LYS A 148 -2.10 3.82 -0.70
C LYS A 148 -0.65 3.85 -1.21
N GLU A 149 -0.46 3.92 -2.52
CA GLU A 149 0.88 4.03 -3.13
C GLU A 149 1.63 5.25 -2.58
N ILE A 150 0.98 6.42 -2.57
CA ILE A 150 1.61 7.66 -2.08
C ILE A 150 1.95 7.56 -0.60
N VAL A 151 1.01 7.14 0.25
CA VAL A 151 1.20 7.11 1.71
C VAL A 151 2.29 6.10 2.12
N LEU A 152 2.29 4.91 1.53
CA LEU A 152 3.27 3.88 1.85
C LEU A 152 4.65 4.23 1.32
N HIS A 153 4.76 4.66 0.07
CA HIS A 153 6.05 5.03 -0.52
C HIS A 153 6.63 6.32 0.06
N GLN A 154 5.80 7.23 0.55
CA GLN A 154 6.29 8.36 1.34
C GLN A 154 6.98 7.87 2.63
N TRP A 155 6.40 6.87 3.29
CA TRP A 155 7.03 6.26 4.46
C TRP A 155 8.31 5.50 4.06
N ASP A 156 8.29 4.74 2.97
CA ASP A 156 9.46 4.00 2.48
C ASP A 156 10.68 4.92 2.24
N ILE A 157 10.43 6.14 1.78
CA ILE A 157 11.47 7.16 1.55
C ILE A 157 11.87 7.83 2.87
N ARG A 158 10.90 8.30 3.64
CA ARG A 158 11.17 9.08 4.85
C ARG A 158 11.85 8.26 5.94
N SER A 159 11.50 6.98 6.08
CA SER A 159 12.12 6.08 7.06
C SER A 159 13.63 5.85 6.82
N ALA A 160 14.09 6.04 5.58
CA ALA A 160 15.51 5.99 5.24
C ALA A 160 16.28 7.29 5.56
N ILE A 161 15.57 8.38 5.83
CA ILE A 161 16.13 9.72 5.96
C ILE A 161 15.92 10.29 7.37
N GLU A 162 14.76 10.02 7.94
CA GLU A 162 14.28 10.58 9.21
C GLU A 162 14.28 9.50 10.31
N GLU A 163 14.84 9.81 11.47
CA GLU A 163 14.91 8.90 12.61
C GLU A 163 13.51 8.45 13.10
N LYS A 164 12.50 9.27 12.93
CA LYS A 164 11.12 9.04 13.41
C LYS A 164 10.11 9.25 12.30
N ALA A 165 10.25 8.52 11.21
CA ALA A 165 9.27 8.56 10.15
C ALA A 165 7.98 7.82 10.56
N GLY A 166 6.82 8.44 10.31
CA GLY A 166 5.51 7.85 10.49
C GLY A 166 4.62 8.12 9.29
N LEU A 167 3.51 7.39 9.19
CA LEU A 167 2.46 7.76 8.25
C LEU A 167 1.84 9.10 8.65
N SER A 168 1.36 9.87 7.69
CA SER A 168 0.68 11.13 7.95
C SER A 168 -0.54 10.90 8.87
N SER A 169 -0.73 11.76 9.86
CA SER A 169 -1.87 11.63 10.77
C SER A 169 -3.22 11.76 10.04
N ALA A 170 -3.26 12.52 8.96
CA ALA A 170 -4.45 12.68 8.12
C ALA A 170 -4.80 11.39 7.35
N SER A 171 -3.81 10.56 7.03
CA SER A 171 -4.00 9.32 6.27
C SER A 171 -4.48 8.14 7.12
N LEU A 172 -4.27 8.15 8.43
CA LEU A 172 -4.42 6.96 9.29
C LEU A 172 -5.83 6.38 9.30
N GLU A 173 -6.87 7.22 9.36
CA GLU A 173 -8.26 6.74 9.34
C GLU A 173 -8.59 6.04 8.01
N SER A 174 -8.21 6.66 6.89
CA SER A 174 -8.41 6.07 5.56
C SER A 174 -7.60 4.80 5.37
N MET A 175 -6.38 4.73 5.89
CA MET A 175 -5.57 3.51 5.82
C MET A 175 -6.22 2.35 6.58
N VAL A 176 -6.80 2.60 7.76
CA VAL A 176 -7.55 1.57 8.52
C VAL A 176 -8.76 1.11 7.74
N ILE A 177 -9.59 2.02 7.25
CA ILE A 177 -10.78 1.69 6.45
C ILE A 177 -10.40 0.82 5.24
N LEU A 178 -9.36 1.21 4.51
CA LEU A 178 -8.89 0.47 3.33
C LEU A 178 -8.33 -0.92 3.67
N ILE A 179 -7.70 -1.07 4.84
CA ILE A 179 -7.27 -2.39 5.34
C ILE A 179 -8.50 -3.26 5.62
N GLU A 180 -9.51 -2.75 6.35
CA GLU A 180 -10.72 -3.49 6.67
C GLU A 180 -11.52 -3.87 5.41
N GLU A 181 -11.69 -2.94 4.46
CA GLU A 181 -12.32 -3.22 3.17
C GLU A 181 -11.53 -4.26 2.35
N SER A 182 -10.20 -4.20 2.41
CA SER A 182 -9.33 -5.17 1.75
C SER A 182 -9.46 -6.57 2.36
N PHE A 183 -9.64 -6.67 3.66
CA PHE A 183 -9.97 -7.94 4.30
C PHE A 183 -11.34 -8.46 3.88
N ALA A 184 -12.37 -7.60 3.93
CA ALA A 184 -13.74 -7.98 3.60
C ALA A 184 -13.88 -8.45 2.14
N SER A 185 -13.18 -7.81 1.21
CA SER A 185 -13.17 -8.17 -0.22
C SER A 185 -12.19 -9.28 -0.58
N GLY A 186 -11.32 -9.70 0.35
CA GLY A 186 -10.22 -10.62 0.08
C GLY A 186 -9.11 -10.02 -0.79
N SER A 187 -9.11 -8.71 -1.02
CA SER A 187 -8.13 -8.04 -1.87
C SER A 187 -6.77 -7.86 -1.19
N LEU A 188 -6.66 -8.06 0.13
CA LEU A 188 -5.37 -8.10 0.84
C LEU A 188 -4.56 -9.38 0.55
N ARG A 189 -5.07 -10.26 -0.30
CA ARG A 189 -4.40 -11.52 -0.68
C ARG A 189 -3.01 -11.30 -1.27
N TRP A 190 -2.74 -10.16 -1.89
CA TRP A 190 -1.42 -9.84 -2.42
C TRP A 190 -0.38 -9.60 -1.33
N ALA A 191 -0.76 -9.16 -0.14
CA ALA A 191 0.13 -9.00 1.01
C ALA A 191 0.25 -10.28 1.84
N PHE A 192 -0.67 -11.24 1.66
CA PHE A 192 -0.67 -12.50 2.36
C PHE A 192 0.07 -13.59 1.55
N TRP A 193 1.02 -14.21 2.19
CA TRP A 193 1.80 -15.31 1.63
C TRP A 193 1.45 -16.62 2.36
N SER A 194 1.06 -17.64 1.61
CA SER A 194 0.94 -18.98 2.16
C SER A 194 2.35 -19.43 2.62
N GLY A 195 2.54 -19.44 3.90
CA GLY A 195 3.84 -19.69 4.54
C GLY A 195 3.97 -21.10 5.09
N THR A 196 4.62 -21.20 6.23
CA THR A 196 4.86 -22.43 6.95
C THR A 196 3.55 -23.14 7.28
N HIS A 197 3.52 -24.46 7.11
CA HIS A 197 2.39 -25.28 7.54
C HIS A 197 2.11 -25.07 9.03
N LEU A 198 0.84 -24.84 9.36
CA LEU A 198 0.36 -24.75 10.74
C LEU A 198 -0.48 -25.99 11.05
N ASP A 199 -0.18 -26.65 12.18
CA ASP A 199 -0.94 -27.83 12.64
C ASP A 199 -2.38 -27.44 13.06
N LYS A 200 -2.58 -26.20 13.45
CA LYS A 200 -3.87 -25.63 13.84
C LYS A 200 -3.95 -24.15 13.45
N PRO A 201 -5.16 -23.59 13.29
CA PRO A 201 -5.34 -22.16 13.09
C PRO A 201 -4.71 -21.35 14.23
N VAL A 202 -4.07 -20.23 13.89
CA VAL A 202 -3.51 -19.26 14.84
C VAL A 202 -4.31 -17.96 14.77
N ARG A 203 -4.74 -17.50 15.93
CA ARG A 203 -5.53 -16.28 16.10
C ARG A 203 -4.67 -15.14 16.62
N TYR A 204 -4.47 -14.14 15.80
CA TYR A 204 -3.79 -12.90 16.13
C TYR A 204 -4.83 -11.81 16.38
N ARG A 205 -4.89 -11.29 17.60
CA ARG A 205 -5.73 -10.15 17.96
C ARG A 205 -4.95 -8.86 17.86
N PHE A 206 -5.51 -7.87 17.22
CA PHE A 206 -5.01 -6.50 17.23
C PHE A 206 -5.87 -5.64 18.15
N GLU A 207 -5.27 -5.03 19.15
CA GLU A 207 -5.83 -3.99 20.01
C GLU A 207 -5.09 -2.68 19.71
N VAL A 208 -5.52 -2.01 18.64
CA VAL A 208 -4.98 -0.72 18.21
C VAL A 208 -5.65 0.38 19.02
N LYS A 209 -4.88 1.27 19.65
CA LYS A 209 -5.42 2.24 20.61
C LYS A 209 -5.69 3.61 20.00
N SER A 210 -4.73 4.19 19.28
CA SER A 210 -4.81 5.57 18.82
C SER A 210 -3.98 5.80 17.56
N PRO A 211 -4.30 6.82 16.75
CA PRO A 211 -5.45 7.70 16.87
C PRO A 211 -6.78 7.07 16.42
N VAL A 212 -6.74 5.97 15.65
CA VAL A 212 -7.91 5.23 15.16
C VAL A 212 -7.96 3.88 15.86
N PRO A 213 -8.85 3.68 16.84
CA PRO A 213 -8.93 2.41 17.54
C PRO A 213 -9.48 1.30 16.65
N VAL A 214 -8.84 0.14 16.70
CA VAL A 214 -9.28 -1.08 16.03
C VAL A 214 -9.17 -2.24 17.00
N THR A 215 -10.19 -3.08 17.08
CA THR A 215 -10.11 -4.37 17.75
C THR A 215 -10.60 -5.44 16.79
N ALA A 216 -9.68 -6.28 16.32
CA ALA A 216 -9.99 -7.29 15.33
C ALA A 216 -9.06 -8.49 15.45
N ASP A 217 -9.55 -9.65 15.04
CA ASP A 217 -8.77 -10.88 14.95
C ASP A 217 -8.45 -11.20 13.49
N ILE A 218 -7.20 -11.57 13.25
CA ILE A 218 -6.75 -12.21 12.02
C ILE A 218 -6.45 -13.67 12.35
N VAL A 219 -7.17 -14.58 11.72
CA VAL A 219 -6.98 -16.01 11.91
C VAL A 219 -6.29 -16.59 10.68
N VAL A 220 -5.07 -17.07 10.86
CA VAL A 220 -4.29 -17.73 9.82
C VAL A 220 -4.48 -19.24 9.93
N GLU A 221 -4.83 -19.88 8.82
CA GLU A 221 -5.10 -21.31 8.72
C GLU A 221 -4.50 -21.86 7.41
N GLY A 222 -3.29 -22.39 7.52
CA GLY A 222 -2.58 -22.92 6.35
C GLY A 222 -2.30 -21.84 5.30
N ASP A 223 -2.92 -21.98 4.13
CA ASP A 223 -2.81 -21.07 2.99
C ASP A 223 -3.90 -19.97 2.94
N LYS A 224 -4.66 -19.82 4.02
CA LYS A 224 -5.79 -18.90 4.11
C LYS A 224 -5.71 -18.05 5.37
N PHE A 225 -6.37 -16.92 5.31
CA PHE A 225 -6.66 -16.11 6.47
C PHE A 225 -8.11 -15.64 6.43
N ARG A 226 -8.63 -15.28 7.58
CA ARG A 226 -9.92 -14.59 7.73
C ARG A 226 -9.80 -13.47 8.74
N TYR A 227 -10.58 -12.44 8.53
CA TYR A 227 -10.71 -11.29 9.40
C TYR A 227 -12.00 -11.39 10.21
N GLU A 228 -11.89 -11.23 11.52
CA GLU A 228 -13.02 -11.29 12.45
C GLU A 228 -13.04 -9.99 13.27
N PRO A 229 -13.96 -9.04 12.99
CA PRO A 229 -13.96 -7.72 13.65
C PRO A 229 -14.38 -7.74 15.12
N ASP A 230 -15.09 -8.80 15.55
CA ASP A 230 -15.73 -8.83 16.88
C ASP A 230 -14.88 -9.43 18.01
N ALA A 231 -13.71 -9.94 17.73
CA ALA A 231 -12.68 -10.40 18.68
C ALA A 231 -13.20 -11.16 19.94
N GLN A 232 -14.21 -12.03 19.78
CA GLN A 232 -14.93 -12.66 20.91
C GLN A 232 -14.25 -13.91 21.45
N ARG A 233 -13.32 -14.52 20.71
CA ARG A 233 -12.66 -15.78 21.11
C ARG A 233 -11.31 -15.49 21.77
N ALA A 234 -10.79 -16.42 22.55
CA ALA A 234 -9.42 -16.33 23.06
C ALA A 234 -8.42 -16.26 21.89
N ALA A 235 -7.47 -15.35 21.96
CA ALA A 235 -6.40 -15.21 20.98
C ALA A 235 -5.15 -16.01 21.42
N ASP A 236 -4.41 -16.54 20.45
CA ASP A 236 -3.10 -17.16 20.70
C ASP A 236 -2.03 -16.07 20.92
N VAL A 237 -2.21 -14.94 20.22
CA VAL A 237 -1.36 -13.75 20.33
C VAL A 237 -2.23 -12.50 20.35
N THR A 238 -1.95 -11.56 21.23
CA THR A 238 -2.54 -10.21 21.24
C THR A 238 -1.47 -9.17 21.00
N PHE A 239 -1.64 -8.39 19.95
CA PHE A 239 -0.81 -7.26 19.59
C PHE A 239 -1.43 -5.94 20.06
N ARG A 240 -0.63 -5.09 20.73
CA ARG A 240 -1.03 -3.73 21.12
C ARG A 240 -0.08 -2.72 20.53
N CYS A 241 -0.60 -1.82 19.70
CA CYS A 241 0.20 -0.81 19.01
C CYS A 241 -0.60 0.44 18.68
N HIS A 242 0.09 1.43 18.12
CA HIS A 242 -0.52 2.59 17.47
C HIS A 242 -0.96 2.25 16.04
N THR A 243 -1.90 3.03 15.52
CA THR A 243 -2.52 2.83 14.19
C THR A 243 -1.50 2.75 13.05
N HIS A 244 -0.46 3.59 13.05
CA HIS A 244 0.55 3.57 12.01
C HIS A 244 1.36 2.26 12.01
N ILE A 245 1.66 1.68 13.19
CA ILE A 245 2.33 0.38 13.30
C ILE A 245 1.44 -0.73 12.75
N PHE A 246 0.14 -0.71 13.08
CA PHE A 246 -0.83 -1.65 12.51
C PHE A 246 -0.83 -1.59 10.98
N ALA A 247 -0.93 -0.38 10.41
CA ALA A 247 -0.92 -0.23 8.96
C ALA A 247 0.38 -0.73 8.33
N LEU A 248 1.54 -0.37 8.88
CA LEU A 248 2.85 -0.82 8.37
C LEU A 248 3.04 -2.34 8.47
N LEU A 249 2.57 -2.97 9.54
CA LEU A 249 2.57 -4.44 9.68
C LEU A 249 1.69 -5.10 8.62
N MET A 250 0.47 -4.57 8.38
CA MET A 250 -0.45 -5.14 7.40
C MET A 250 0.07 -5.06 5.97
N TYR A 251 0.83 -4.02 5.66
CA TYR A 251 1.46 -3.84 4.35
C TYR A 251 2.91 -4.39 4.30
N GLY A 252 3.36 -5.10 5.34
CA GLY A 252 4.68 -5.74 5.39
C GLY A 252 5.86 -4.77 5.35
N ARG A 253 5.64 -3.51 5.72
CA ARG A 253 6.70 -2.48 5.75
C ARG A 253 7.62 -2.61 6.96
N ILE A 254 7.12 -3.17 8.04
CA ILE A 254 7.89 -3.52 9.23
C ILE A 254 7.57 -4.96 9.64
N SER A 255 8.55 -5.67 10.18
CA SER A 255 8.29 -6.98 10.74
C SER A 255 7.77 -6.90 12.18
N ALA A 256 6.98 -7.89 12.60
CA ALA A 256 6.54 -7.99 13.99
C ALA A 256 7.75 -8.08 14.94
N GLY A 257 8.78 -8.84 14.58
CA GLY A 257 10.01 -8.96 15.38
C GLY A 257 10.73 -7.63 15.55
N GLN A 258 10.86 -6.85 14.48
CA GLN A 258 11.43 -5.50 14.54
C GLN A 258 10.58 -4.59 15.43
N ALA A 259 9.28 -4.49 15.20
CA ALA A 259 8.38 -3.63 15.97
C ALA A 259 8.36 -4.00 17.48
N ILE A 260 8.50 -5.29 17.81
CA ILE A 260 8.63 -5.76 19.19
C ILE A 260 9.97 -5.30 19.79
N SER A 261 11.08 -5.47 19.08
CA SER A 261 12.41 -5.12 19.57
C SER A 261 12.59 -3.61 19.79
N GLU A 262 11.92 -2.80 18.98
CA GLU A 262 11.91 -1.34 19.08
C GLU A 262 10.87 -0.79 20.10
N GLY A 263 10.07 -1.67 20.70
CA GLY A 263 9.04 -1.29 21.69
C GLY A 263 7.79 -0.65 21.09
N HIS A 264 7.60 -0.74 19.78
CA HIS A 264 6.43 -0.22 19.06
C HIS A 264 5.24 -1.18 19.05
N LEU A 265 5.49 -2.47 19.30
CA LEU A 265 4.49 -3.54 19.36
C LEU A 265 4.60 -4.31 20.67
N ALA A 266 3.62 -4.14 21.55
CA ALA A 266 3.51 -4.96 22.76
C ALA A 266 2.78 -6.26 22.42
N VAL A 267 3.25 -7.37 23.02
CA VAL A 267 2.75 -8.72 22.76
C VAL A 267 2.29 -9.35 24.07
N ASP A 268 1.12 -10.01 24.02
CA ASP A 268 0.63 -10.93 25.04
C ASP A 268 0.32 -12.28 24.36
N GLY A 269 0.72 -13.38 24.97
CA GLY A 269 0.63 -14.72 24.42
C GLY A 269 1.96 -15.26 23.89
N ASP A 270 1.92 -16.13 22.88
CA ASP A 270 3.08 -16.82 22.36
C ASP A 270 3.97 -15.89 21.49
N ARG A 271 5.18 -15.61 21.98
CA ARG A 271 6.12 -14.72 21.29
C ARG A 271 6.66 -15.32 19.98
N GLY A 272 6.83 -16.62 19.91
CA GLY A 272 7.27 -17.28 18.68
C GLY A 272 6.24 -17.14 17.57
N LEU A 273 4.96 -17.33 17.91
CA LEU A 273 3.86 -17.06 16.98
C LEU A 273 3.77 -15.57 16.60
N ALA A 274 4.02 -14.67 17.56
CA ALA A 274 4.02 -13.23 17.28
C ALA A 274 5.05 -12.85 16.20
N GLU A 275 6.28 -13.37 16.31
CA GLU A 275 7.34 -13.12 15.32
C GLU A 275 7.04 -13.75 13.96
N GLN A 276 6.31 -14.89 13.95
CA GLN A 276 5.87 -15.55 12.72
C GLN A 276 4.84 -14.76 11.93
N PHE A 277 4.12 -13.81 12.54
CA PHE A 277 3.09 -13.01 11.87
C PHE A 277 3.58 -12.41 10.55
N SER A 278 4.80 -11.88 10.53
CA SER A 278 5.41 -11.29 9.34
C SER A 278 5.78 -12.28 8.24
N GLN A 279 5.71 -13.58 8.49
CA GLN A 279 5.84 -14.59 7.43
C GLN A 279 4.57 -14.67 6.56
N TRP A 280 3.43 -14.25 7.11
CA TRP A 280 2.14 -14.23 6.43
C TRP A 280 1.87 -12.91 5.72
N PHE A 281 2.30 -11.80 6.29
CA PHE A 281 2.09 -10.45 5.78
C PHE A 281 3.44 -9.80 5.45
N LYS A 282 3.98 -10.19 4.29
CA LYS A 282 5.31 -9.73 3.83
C LYS A 282 5.26 -8.44 3.01
N GLY A 283 4.05 -8.06 2.56
CA GLY A 283 3.91 -6.99 1.58
C GLY A 283 4.42 -7.39 0.19
N ILE A 284 4.60 -6.39 -0.63
CA ILE A 284 5.24 -6.48 -1.96
C ILE A 284 6.54 -5.70 -1.90
#